data_039879d1cd2a1bbab6913edbde942cb2
#
_entry.id   039879d1cd2a1bbab6913edbde942cb2
#
_cell.length_a   1.000
_cell.length_b   1.000
_cell.length_c   1.000
_cell.angle_alpha   90.00
_cell.angle_beta   90.00
_cell.angle_gamma   90.00
#
_symmetry.space_group_name_H-M   'P 1'
#
loop_
_entity.id
_entity.type
_entity.pdbx_description
1 polymer ?
#
loop_
_entity_poly.entity_id
_entity_poly.type
_entity_poly.pdbx_seq_one_letter_code
_entity_poly.pdbx_strand_id
1 'polypeptide(L)'
;MSFDPTERQSDIDHQRSKQLSLQQDEVALEVPGYKLSAKLGTGAYGEVWVGINVNTGSKVAIKFFSHESGVNWNLLAHEVEKLVSLATDRYVGQLLEVGWESSPPYYVMEYLEEGSLDQYIDKHHPVDIESAVSVFREIALGLSHAHRKGILHCDLKPANILLDNDQRPRLADFGQSRLSHDQSPALGTLFYMAPEQADMKAVQDVRWDVYALGALLYFLL
;
A
#
# COMPACT_ATOMS: atom_id res chain seq x y z
N MET A 1 48.93 18.97 -23.42
CA MET A 1 47.48 18.76 -23.50
C MET A 1 46.89 19.08 -22.13
N SER A 2 46.27 20.24 -22.03
CA SER A 2 45.73 20.77 -20.78
C SER A 2 44.38 20.11 -20.52
N PHE A 3 44.22 19.50 -19.34
CA PHE A 3 42.93 19.06 -18.88
C PHE A 3 42.16 20.26 -18.33
N ASP A 4 41.00 20.50 -18.91
CA ASP A 4 40.06 21.53 -18.50
C ASP A 4 39.36 21.11 -17.20
N PRO A 5 39.33 21.91 -16.13
CA PRO A 5 38.67 21.58 -14.91
C PRO A 5 37.16 21.76 -15.11
N THR A 6 36.42 20.71 -14.75
CA THR A 6 34.95 20.63 -14.62
C THR A 6 34.36 21.99 -14.22
N GLU A 7 33.54 22.58 -15.06
CA GLU A 7 32.77 23.78 -14.72
C GLU A 7 31.93 23.53 -13.47
N ARG A 8 32.22 24.29 -12.42
CA ARG A 8 31.36 24.35 -11.25
C ARG A 8 30.04 24.97 -11.70
N GLN A 9 28.95 24.19 -11.57
CA GLN A 9 27.62 24.74 -11.74
C GLN A 9 27.49 26.01 -10.90
N SER A 10 27.05 27.10 -11.53
CA SER A 10 26.97 28.41 -10.88
C SER A 10 25.88 28.36 -9.79
N ASP A 11 26.05 29.14 -8.73
CA ASP A 11 25.04 29.27 -7.66
C ASP A 11 23.67 29.68 -8.21
N ILE A 12 23.64 30.31 -9.38
CA ILE A 12 22.43 30.69 -10.11
C ILE A 12 21.75 29.48 -10.72
N ASP A 13 22.49 28.47 -11.21
CA ASP A 13 21.92 27.24 -11.75
C ASP A 13 21.40 26.34 -10.62
N HIS A 14 22.06 26.36 -9.46
CA HIS A 14 21.57 25.71 -8.25
C HIS A 14 20.29 26.37 -7.69
N GLN A 15 20.20 27.70 -7.71
CA GLN A 15 19.00 28.42 -7.32
C GLN A 15 17.86 28.22 -8.33
N ARG A 16 18.17 28.22 -9.63
CA ARG A 16 17.20 27.94 -10.69
C ARG A 16 16.69 26.52 -10.66
N SER A 17 17.55 25.55 -10.40
CA SER A 17 17.19 24.15 -10.23
C SER A 17 16.31 23.94 -8.97
N LYS A 18 16.63 24.65 -7.87
CA LYS A 18 15.79 24.68 -6.67
C LYS A 18 14.44 25.37 -6.90
N GLN A 19 14.40 26.46 -7.65
CA GLN A 19 13.16 27.13 -8.03
C GLN A 19 12.31 26.30 -8.98
N LEU A 20 12.92 25.57 -9.91
CA LEU A 20 12.21 24.64 -10.81
C LEU A 20 11.69 23.41 -10.08
N SER A 21 12.40 22.93 -9.06
CA SER A 21 11.86 21.84 -8.20
C SER A 21 10.82 22.32 -7.19
N LEU A 22 10.74 23.62 -6.90
CA LEU A 22 9.67 24.23 -6.11
C LEU A 22 8.46 24.67 -6.97
N GLN A 23 8.61 24.68 -8.28
CA GLN A 23 7.55 24.91 -9.28
C GLN A 23 7.10 23.62 -9.99
N GLN A 24 7.35 22.45 -9.42
CA GLN A 24 6.47 21.32 -9.69
C GLN A 24 5.11 21.77 -9.16
N ASP A 25 4.22 22.17 -10.08
CA ASP A 25 2.82 22.40 -9.80
C ASP A 25 2.34 21.24 -8.90
N GLU A 26 2.07 21.52 -7.64
CA GLU A 26 1.30 20.61 -6.80
C GLU A 26 -0.02 20.47 -7.55
N VAL A 27 -0.15 19.40 -8.32
CA VAL A 27 -1.43 19.04 -8.92
C VAL A 27 -2.38 18.91 -7.74
N ALA A 28 -3.27 19.87 -7.60
CA ALA A 28 -4.23 19.88 -6.51
C ALA A 28 -5.02 18.58 -6.62
N LEU A 29 -4.78 17.67 -5.66
CA LEU A 29 -5.48 16.40 -5.62
C LEU A 29 -6.95 16.68 -5.31
N GLU A 30 -7.82 16.46 -6.28
CA GLU A 30 -9.26 16.66 -6.14
C GLU A 30 -10.00 15.34 -6.39
N VAL A 31 -10.93 15.02 -5.52
CA VAL A 31 -11.80 13.85 -5.64
C VAL A 31 -13.27 14.31 -5.52
N PRO A 32 -14.08 14.19 -6.58
CA PRO A 32 -15.46 14.61 -6.55
C PRO A 32 -16.21 13.97 -5.38
N GLY A 33 -16.91 14.76 -4.59
CA GLY A 33 -17.68 14.29 -3.44
C GLY A 33 -16.87 14.04 -2.17
N TYR A 34 -15.56 14.27 -2.16
CA TYR A 34 -14.71 14.10 -0.99
C TYR A 34 -13.82 15.32 -0.76
N LYS A 35 -13.60 15.64 0.52
CA LYS A 35 -12.64 16.64 0.96
C LYS A 35 -11.43 15.91 1.54
N LEU A 36 -10.24 16.11 0.97
CA LEU A 36 -9.01 15.59 1.52
C LEU A 36 -8.71 16.24 2.87
N SER A 37 -8.31 15.43 3.85
CA SER A 37 -8.08 15.86 5.23
C SER A 37 -6.63 15.69 5.66
N ALA A 38 -6.13 14.47 5.66
CA ALA A 38 -4.78 14.15 6.12
C ALA A 38 -4.13 13.11 5.21
N LYS A 39 -2.83 13.24 4.98
CA LYS A 39 -2.04 12.24 4.29
C LYS A 39 -1.71 11.10 5.26
N LEU A 40 -2.06 9.88 4.89
CA LEU A 40 -1.78 8.66 5.66
C LEU A 40 -0.39 8.09 5.37
N GLY A 41 0.05 8.21 4.12
CA GLY A 41 1.36 7.69 3.72
C GLY A 41 1.67 7.92 2.26
N THR A 42 2.93 7.63 1.90
CA THR A 42 3.42 7.60 0.53
C THR A 42 4.02 6.22 0.30
N GLY A 43 3.53 5.52 -0.70
CA GLY A 43 4.07 4.23 -1.15
C GLY A 43 4.78 4.34 -2.49
N ALA A 44 5.30 3.22 -2.96
CA ALA A 44 5.99 3.10 -4.24
C ALA A 44 5.15 3.58 -5.46
N TYR A 45 3.83 3.54 -5.34
CA TYR A 45 2.90 3.79 -6.45
C TYR A 45 2.02 5.01 -6.24
N GLY A 46 2.28 5.81 -5.22
CA GLY A 46 1.51 7.01 -4.97
C GLY A 46 1.25 7.30 -3.50
N GLU A 47 0.21 8.04 -3.24
CA GLU A 47 -0.13 8.57 -1.94
C GLU A 47 -1.47 8.07 -1.45
N VAL A 48 -1.58 7.86 -0.13
CA VAL A 48 -2.85 7.53 0.53
C VAL A 48 -3.27 8.68 1.43
N TRP A 49 -4.52 9.09 1.30
CA TRP A 49 -5.10 10.20 2.04
C TRP A 49 -6.40 9.80 2.74
N VAL A 50 -6.69 10.46 3.86
CA VAL A 50 -8.03 10.45 4.45
C VAL A 50 -8.91 11.42 3.66
N GLY A 51 -10.02 10.93 3.11
CA GLY A 51 -11.08 11.72 2.52
C GLY A 51 -12.29 11.78 3.45
N ILE A 52 -13.00 12.90 3.43
CA ILE A 52 -14.27 13.06 4.13
C ILE A 52 -15.36 13.22 3.06
N ASN A 53 -16.32 12.29 3.01
CA ASN A 53 -17.45 12.39 2.11
C ASN A 53 -18.28 13.65 2.46
N VAL A 54 -18.47 14.55 1.51
CA VAL A 54 -19.08 15.86 1.74
C VAL A 54 -20.57 15.78 2.10
N ASN A 55 -21.24 14.69 1.73
CA ASN A 55 -22.68 14.51 1.97
C ASN A 55 -22.95 13.78 3.30
N THR A 56 -22.12 12.80 3.66
CA THR A 56 -22.35 11.94 4.84
C THR A 56 -21.44 12.27 6.02
N GLY A 57 -20.32 12.96 5.78
CA GLY A 57 -19.27 13.17 6.78
C GLY A 57 -18.42 11.92 7.09
N SER A 58 -18.70 10.81 6.41
CA SER A 58 -17.94 9.56 6.62
C SER A 58 -16.50 9.69 6.13
N LYS A 59 -15.56 9.11 6.89
CA LYS A 59 -14.17 9.02 6.49
C LYS A 59 -13.97 7.87 5.50
N VAL A 60 -13.08 8.08 4.54
CA VAL A 60 -12.64 7.09 3.57
C VAL A 60 -11.12 7.15 3.40
N ALA A 61 -10.51 6.10 2.90
CA ALA A 61 -9.11 6.11 2.46
C ALA A 61 -9.09 6.27 0.93
N ILE A 62 -8.31 7.22 0.43
CA ILE A 62 -8.18 7.50 -1.01
C ILE A 62 -6.74 7.27 -1.41
N LYS A 63 -6.51 6.30 -2.30
CA LYS A 63 -5.18 6.01 -2.84
C LYS A 63 -5.06 6.59 -4.24
N PHE A 64 -4.15 7.54 -4.40
CA PHE A 64 -3.79 8.13 -5.68
C PHE A 64 -2.63 7.38 -6.30
N PHE A 65 -2.68 7.21 -7.61
CA PHE A 65 -1.60 6.60 -8.38
C PHE A 65 -0.84 7.66 -9.15
N SER A 66 0.33 7.99 -8.64
CA SER A 66 1.27 8.92 -9.29
C SER A 66 2.65 8.30 -9.27
N HIS A 67 3.38 8.39 -10.36
CA HIS A 67 4.77 7.99 -10.46
C HIS A 67 5.54 9.02 -11.29
N GLU A 68 6.81 9.25 -11.00
CA GLU A 68 7.67 10.18 -11.75
C GLU A 68 7.76 9.82 -13.25
N SER A 69 7.63 8.54 -13.60
CA SER A 69 7.60 8.02 -14.97
C SER A 69 6.20 7.92 -15.60
N GLY A 70 5.15 8.40 -14.92
CA GLY A 70 3.75 8.28 -15.36
C GLY A 70 2.97 7.17 -14.65
N VAL A 71 1.66 7.13 -14.89
CA VAL A 71 0.76 6.15 -14.25
C VAL A 71 0.94 4.77 -14.89
N ASN A 72 1.24 3.76 -14.08
CA ASN A 72 1.21 2.37 -14.55
C ASN A 72 -0.22 1.83 -14.51
N TRP A 73 -0.96 2.03 -15.60
CA TRP A 73 -2.36 1.61 -15.74
C TRP A 73 -2.58 0.12 -15.53
N ASN A 74 -1.62 -0.73 -15.90
CA ASN A 74 -1.75 -2.17 -15.70
C ASN A 74 -1.71 -2.53 -14.21
N LEU A 75 -0.85 -1.86 -13.44
CA LEU A 75 -0.79 -2.05 -11.98
C LEU A 75 -2.10 -1.66 -11.32
N LEU A 76 -2.60 -0.47 -11.63
CA LEU A 76 -3.86 0.03 -11.08
C LEU A 76 -5.03 -0.90 -11.45
N ALA A 77 -5.13 -1.30 -12.71
CA ALA A 77 -6.18 -2.20 -13.18
C ALA A 77 -6.16 -3.54 -12.45
N HIS A 78 -4.98 -4.17 -12.31
CA HIS A 78 -4.84 -5.43 -11.60
C HIS A 78 -5.15 -5.33 -10.11
N GLU A 79 -4.77 -4.23 -9.46
CA GLU A 79 -5.09 -4.02 -8.04
C GLU A 79 -6.60 -3.86 -7.83
N VAL A 80 -7.24 -3.01 -8.64
CA VAL A 80 -8.69 -2.80 -8.60
C VAL A 80 -9.45 -4.09 -8.94
N GLU A 81 -9.04 -4.85 -9.95
CA GLU A 81 -9.66 -6.13 -10.32
C GLU A 81 -9.67 -7.13 -9.15
N LYS A 82 -8.56 -7.23 -8.41
CA LYS A 82 -8.46 -8.05 -7.21
C LYS A 82 -9.42 -7.55 -6.12
N LEU A 83 -9.42 -6.25 -5.84
CA LEU A 83 -10.30 -5.65 -4.84
C LEU A 83 -11.78 -5.84 -5.20
N VAL A 84 -12.17 -5.67 -6.46
CA VAL A 84 -13.54 -5.95 -6.94
C VAL A 84 -13.91 -7.42 -6.72
N SER A 85 -13.00 -8.34 -7.03
CA SER A 85 -13.22 -9.77 -6.84
C SER A 85 -13.38 -10.16 -5.37
N LEU A 86 -12.78 -9.37 -4.46
CA LEU A 86 -12.84 -9.57 -3.01
C LEU A 86 -13.82 -8.64 -2.29
N ALA A 87 -14.56 -7.78 -3.01
CA ALA A 87 -15.39 -6.70 -2.44
C ALA A 87 -16.47 -7.15 -1.43
N THR A 88 -16.89 -8.42 -1.47
CA THR A 88 -17.86 -8.97 -0.53
C THR A 88 -17.22 -9.75 0.63
N ASP A 89 -15.88 -9.78 0.67
CA ASP A 89 -15.15 -10.55 1.66
C ASP A 89 -14.91 -9.71 2.92
N ARG A 90 -15.43 -10.17 4.05
CA ARG A 90 -15.28 -9.46 5.33
C ARG A 90 -13.84 -9.34 5.82
N TYR A 91 -12.92 -10.12 5.26
CA TYR A 91 -11.50 -10.11 5.64
C TYR A 91 -10.66 -9.12 4.83
N VAL A 92 -11.27 -8.42 3.88
CA VAL A 92 -10.57 -7.50 2.98
C VAL A 92 -11.19 -6.11 3.09
N GLY A 93 -10.35 -5.08 3.04
CA GLY A 93 -10.79 -3.69 3.00
C GLY A 93 -11.67 -3.43 1.77
N GLN A 94 -12.84 -2.80 1.96
CA GLN A 94 -13.84 -2.65 0.90
C GLN A 94 -13.48 -1.53 -0.06
N LEU A 95 -13.50 -1.84 -1.35
CA LEU A 95 -13.45 -0.86 -2.43
C LEU A 95 -14.82 -0.17 -2.56
N LEU A 96 -14.84 1.16 -2.54
CA LEU A 96 -16.06 1.97 -2.63
C LEU A 96 -16.24 2.63 -3.99
N GLU A 97 -15.16 3.16 -4.56
CA GLU A 97 -15.19 3.93 -5.81
C GLU A 97 -13.85 3.87 -6.53
N VAL A 98 -13.86 4.07 -7.86
CA VAL A 98 -12.64 4.19 -8.68
C VAL A 98 -12.77 5.37 -9.63
N GLY A 99 -11.80 6.28 -9.59
CA GLY A 99 -11.67 7.44 -10.47
C GLY A 99 -10.63 7.19 -11.56
N TRP A 100 -11.00 6.44 -12.61
CA TRP A 100 -10.10 6.11 -13.71
C TRP A 100 -9.65 7.30 -14.54
N GLU A 101 -10.57 8.22 -14.82
CA GLU A 101 -10.34 9.37 -15.71
C GLU A 101 -9.75 10.58 -14.99
N SER A 102 -9.52 10.47 -13.68
CA SER A 102 -8.93 11.53 -12.87
C SER A 102 -7.43 11.63 -13.09
N SER A 103 -6.87 12.81 -12.85
CA SER A 103 -5.43 13.05 -12.93
C SER A 103 -4.92 13.62 -11.61
N PRO A 104 -4.23 12.79 -10.79
CA PRO A 104 -3.93 11.36 -10.98
C PRO A 104 -5.15 10.46 -10.78
N PRO A 105 -5.17 9.24 -11.35
CA PRO A 105 -6.23 8.27 -11.09
C PRO A 105 -6.17 7.82 -9.63
N TYR A 106 -7.33 7.42 -9.07
CA TYR A 106 -7.45 7.03 -7.67
C TYR A 106 -8.47 5.92 -7.48
N TYR A 107 -8.44 5.30 -6.32
CA TYR A 107 -9.59 4.57 -5.79
C TYR A 107 -9.88 4.97 -4.34
N VAL A 108 -11.14 4.77 -3.94
CA VAL A 108 -11.66 5.04 -2.60
C VAL A 108 -11.97 3.73 -1.91
N MET A 109 -11.52 3.58 -0.68
CA MET A 109 -11.77 2.43 0.19
C MET A 109 -12.41 2.85 1.50
N GLU A 110 -12.97 1.89 2.23
CA GLU A 110 -13.34 2.11 3.62
C GLU A 110 -12.12 2.56 4.42
N TYR A 111 -12.34 3.48 5.36
CA TYR A 111 -11.30 3.92 6.30
C TYR A 111 -11.40 3.12 7.59
N LEU A 112 -10.34 2.43 7.95
CA LEU A 112 -10.25 1.61 9.14
C LEU A 112 -9.52 2.40 10.22
N GLU A 113 -10.28 2.85 11.24
CA GLU A 113 -9.83 3.88 12.19
C GLU A 113 -8.76 3.41 13.16
N GLU A 114 -8.70 2.11 13.45
CA GLU A 114 -7.73 1.54 14.40
C GLU A 114 -6.30 1.45 13.82
N GLY A 115 -6.14 1.75 12.53
CA GLY A 115 -4.85 1.75 11.85
C GLY A 115 -4.37 0.37 11.47
N SER A 116 -3.05 0.21 11.33
CA SER A 116 -2.42 -1.04 10.91
C SER A 116 -1.97 -1.89 12.12
N LEU A 117 -1.80 -3.18 11.86
CA LEU A 117 -1.42 -4.15 12.90
C LEU A 117 -0.04 -3.85 13.51
N ASP A 118 0.91 -3.32 12.75
CA ASP A 118 2.20 -2.88 13.29
C ASP A 118 2.02 -1.74 14.29
N GLN A 119 1.21 -0.73 13.95
CA GLN A 119 0.90 0.38 14.87
C GLN A 119 0.17 -0.09 16.14
N TYR A 120 -0.69 -1.08 15.99
CA TYR A 120 -1.39 -1.68 17.13
C TYR A 120 -0.41 -2.40 18.06
N ILE A 121 0.49 -3.21 17.51
CA ILE A 121 1.48 -3.96 18.28
C ILE A 121 2.46 -3.02 18.95
N ASP A 122 2.95 -1.99 18.26
CA ASP A 122 3.85 -0.98 18.85
C ASP A 122 3.26 -0.32 20.10
N LYS A 123 1.93 -0.16 20.15
CA LYS A 123 1.21 0.44 21.29
C LYS A 123 0.90 -0.55 22.41
N HIS A 124 0.72 -1.84 22.08
CA HIS A 124 0.16 -2.84 23.01
C HIS A 124 1.10 -4.02 23.29
N HIS A 125 2.35 -3.95 22.83
CA HIS A 125 3.31 -5.03 23.07
C HIS A 125 3.69 -5.16 24.57
N PRO A 126 3.80 -6.39 25.13
CA PRO A 126 3.55 -7.68 24.48
C PRO A 126 2.04 -7.98 24.30
N VAL A 127 1.68 -8.52 23.16
CA VAL A 127 0.33 -9.02 22.91
C VAL A 127 0.17 -10.38 23.59
N ASP A 128 -0.95 -10.62 24.25
CA ASP A 128 -1.21 -11.94 24.85
C ASP A 128 -1.41 -13.00 23.75
N ILE A 129 -1.08 -14.25 24.08
CA ILE A 129 -1.09 -15.37 23.12
C ILE A 129 -2.48 -15.62 22.55
N GLU A 130 -3.53 -15.46 23.32
CA GLU A 130 -4.91 -15.72 22.87
C GLU A 130 -5.32 -14.67 21.81
N SER A 131 -5.04 -13.40 22.05
CA SER A 131 -5.23 -12.31 21.08
C SER A 131 -4.39 -12.50 19.83
N ALA A 132 -3.11 -12.85 19.97
CA ALA A 132 -2.22 -13.11 18.83
C ALA A 132 -2.75 -14.25 17.94
N VAL A 133 -3.17 -15.38 18.54
CA VAL A 133 -3.75 -16.52 17.83
C VAL A 133 -5.08 -16.16 17.16
N SER A 134 -5.92 -15.35 17.83
CA SER A 134 -7.20 -14.91 17.27
C SER A 134 -6.97 -14.05 16.00
N VAL A 135 -6.10 -13.06 16.08
CA VAL A 135 -5.74 -12.19 14.94
C VAL A 135 -5.13 -13.03 13.81
N PHE A 136 -4.17 -13.89 14.13
CA PHE A 136 -3.53 -14.78 13.14
C PHE A 136 -4.55 -15.65 12.41
N ARG A 137 -5.51 -16.23 13.14
CA ARG A 137 -6.57 -17.07 12.56
C ARG A 137 -7.43 -16.30 11.55
N GLU A 138 -7.85 -15.08 11.88
CA GLU A 138 -8.67 -14.25 10.99
C GLU A 138 -7.88 -13.89 9.72
N ILE A 139 -6.59 -13.57 9.84
CA ILE A 139 -5.71 -13.30 8.69
C ILE A 139 -5.58 -14.54 7.80
N ALA A 140 -5.33 -15.71 8.39
CA ALA A 140 -5.24 -16.98 7.66
C ALA A 140 -6.55 -17.32 6.92
N LEU A 141 -7.71 -17.04 7.50
CA LEU A 141 -9.01 -17.20 6.87
C LEU A 141 -9.16 -16.24 5.67
N GLY A 142 -8.78 -14.98 5.82
CA GLY A 142 -8.79 -14.00 4.73
C GLY A 142 -7.92 -14.42 3.55
N LEU A 143 -6.69 -14.86 3.81
CA LEU A 143 -5.81 -15.41 2.76
C LEU A 143 -6.42 -16.64 2.10
N SER A 144 -6.99 -17.57 2.87
CA SER A 144 -7.66 -18.75 2.32
C SER A 144 -8.82 -18.39 1.41
N HIS A 145 -9.58 -17.32 1.72
CA HIS A 145 -10.65 -16.83 0.86
C HIS A 145 -10.10 -16.24 -0.44
N ALA A 146 -9.05 -15.42 -0.39
CA ALA A 146 -8.39 -14.86 -1.57
C ALA A 146 -7.81 -15.97 -2.46
N HIS A 147 -7.10 -16.95 -1.88
CA HIS A 147 -6.50 -18.07 -2.60
C HIS A 147 -7.52 -18.93 -3.33
N ARG A 148 -8.71 -19.18 -2.74
CA ARG A 148 -9.80 -19.90 -3.42
C ARG A 148 -10.32 -19.18 -4.67
N LYS A 149 -10.14 -17.86 -4.74
CA LYS A 149 -10.45 -17.03 -5.92
C LYS A 149 -9.25 -16.87 -6.86
N GLY A 150 -8.14 -17.57 -6.60
CA GLY A 150 -6.91 -17.46 -7.39
C GLY A 150 -6.14 -16.15 -7.15
N ILE A 151 -6.44 -15.43 -6.07
CA ILE A 151 -5.82 -14.15 -5.75
C ILE A 151 -4.76 -14.36 -4.68
N LEU A 152 -3.50 -13.98 -5.00
CA LEU A 152 -2.37 -13.96 -4.08
C LEU A 152 -2.16 -12.55 -3.53
N HIS A 153 -1.75 -12.46 -2.27
CA HIS A 153 -1.41 -11.19 -1.63
C HIS A 153 -0.01 -10.72 -2.04
N CYS A 154 0.98 -11.59 -1.91
CA CYS A 154 2.39 -11.42 -2.28
C CYS A 154 3.19 -10.33 -1.51
N ASP A 155 2.55 -9.55 -0.65
CA ASP A 155 3.20 -8.54 0.22
C ASP A 155 2.53 -8.52 1.61
N LEU A 156 2.27 -9.71 2.17
CA LEU A 156 1.68 -9.80 3.51
C LEU A 156 2.70 -9.35 4.56
N LYS A 157 2.34 -8.33 5.33
CA LYS A 157 3.12 -7.78 6.44
C LYS A 157 2.18 -7.02 7.39
N PRO A 158 2.57 -6.72 8.64
CA PRO A 158 1.72 -6.03 9.61
C PRO A 158 1.17 -4.68 9.11
N ALA A 159 1.96 -3.92 8.35
CA ALA A 159 1.52 -2.64 7.78
C ALA A 159 0.39 -2.77 6.74
N ASN A 160 0.23 -3.94 6.11
CA ASN A 160 -0.82 -4.23 5.13
C ASN A 160 -2.02 -4.98 5.74
N ILE A 161 -2.09 -5.04 7.05
CA ILE A 161 -3.22 -5.57 7.82
C ILE A 161 -3.79 -4.43 8.63
N LEU A 162 -4.98 -3.99 8.28
CA LEU A 162 -5.67 -2.90 8.97
C LEU A 162 -6.67 -3.47 9.97
N LEU A 163 -6.95 -2.72 11.02
CA LEU A 163 -7.89 -3.13 12.06
C LEU A 163 -9.18 -2.31 11.96
N ASP A 164 -10.33 -2.99 11.98
CA ASP A 164 -11.62 -2.33 12.09
C ASP A 164 -11.93 -1.91 13.55
N ASN A 165 -13.06 -1.24 13.77
CA ASN A 165 -13.46 -0.73 15.09
C ASN A 165 -13.68 -1.84 16.12
N ASP A 166 -13.87 -3.10 15.69
CA ASP A 166 -13.94 -4.28 16.55
C ASP A 166 -12.56 -4.96 16.71
N GLN A 167 -11.47 -4.31 16.25
CA GLN A 167 -10.10 -4.81 16.23
C GLN A 167 -9.92 -6.09 15.37
N ARG A 168 -10.82 -6.29 14.39
CA ARG A 168 -10.72 -7.42 13.48
C ARG A 168 -9.81 -7.08 12.31
N PRO A 169 -8.89 -7.99 11.93
CA PRO A 169 -7.96 -7.72 10.84
C PRO A 169 -8.66 -7.75 9.47
N ARG A 170 -8.28 -6.79 8.63
CA ARG A 170 -8.67 -6.64 7.24
C ARG A 170 -7.42 -6.59 6.38
N LEU A 171 -7.33 -7.46 5.40
CA LEU A 171 -6.24 -7.46 4.44
C LEU A 171 -6.35 -6.25 3.51
N ALA A 172 -5.25 -5.56 3.29
CA ALA A 172 -5.14 -4.40 2.42
C ALA A 172 -3.95 -4.55 1.46
N ASP A 173 -3.89 -3.71 0.42
CA ASP A 173 -2.78 -3.65 -0.53
C ASP A 173 -2.46 -4.97 -1.26
N PHE A 174 -3.48 -5.58 -1.89
CA PHE A 174 -3.32 -6.76 -2.78
C PHE A 174 -2.55 -6.46 -4.08
N GLY A 175 -2.10 -5.23 -4.28
CA GLY A 175 -1.56 -4.75 -5.55
C GLY A 175 -0.11 -5.08 -5.84
N GLN A 176 0.67 -5.47 -4.85
CA GLN A 176 2.14 -5.57 -4.96
C GLN A 176 2.65 -6.86 -5.61
N SER A 177 1.95 -7.40 -6.58
CA SER A 177 2.52 -8.47 -7.39
C SER A 177 3.58 -7.90 -8.33
N ARG A 178 4.82 -8.32 -8.18
CA ARG A 178 5.99 -8.37 -9.10
C ARG A 178 6.13 -7.42 -10.31
N LEU A 179 5.28 -6.42 -10.52
CA LEU A 179 5.43 -5.53 -11.69
C LEU A 179 6.42 -4.39 -11.46
N SER A 180 6.97 -4.26 -10.26
CA SER A 180 8.01 -3.27 -9.96
C SER A 180 9.40 -3.88 -10.01
N HIS A 181 9.91 -4.16 -11.21
CA HIS A 181 11.31 -4.51 -11.41
C HIS A 181 12.29 -3.41 -11.00
N ASP A 182 11.80 -2.19 -10.75
CA ASP A 182 12.63 -1.01 -10.55
C ASP A 182 12.81 -0.59 -9.09
N GLN A 183 12.17 -1.26 -8.13
CA GLN A 183 12.31 -0.86 -6.72
C GLN A 183 12.78 -2.01 -5.84
N SER A 184 13.89 -1.77 -5.14
CA SER A 184 14.30 -2.64 -4.04
C SER A 184 13.21 -2.65 -2.97
N PRO A 185 12.79 -3.83 -2.47
CA PRO A 185 11.81 -3.91 -1.39
C PRO A 185 12.28 -3.08 -0.20
N ALA A 186 11.36 -2.36 0.45
CA ALA A 186 11.69 -1.68 1.70
C ALA A 186 12.24 -2.68 2.72
N LEU A 187 13.23 -2.27 3.51
CA LEU A 187 13.95 -3.16 4.42
C LEU A 187 12.99 -3.98 5.31
N GLY A 188 11.90 -3.36 5.79
CA GLY A 188 10.88 -4.03 6.60
C GLY A 188 10.10 -5.12 5.86
N THR A 189 9.93 -5.02 4.54
CA THR A 189 9.24 -6.03 3.73
C THR A 189 10.06 -7.32 3.59
N LEU A 190 11.39 -7.23 3.61
CA LEU A 190 12.28 -8.39 3.45
C LEU A 190 12.10 -9.43 4.54
N PHE A 191 11.68 -9.06 5.75
CA PHE A 191 11.46 -10.00 6.86
C PHE A 191 10.28 -10.94 6.64
N TYR A 192 9.32 -10.56 5.79
CA TYR A 192 8.12 -11.33 5.49
C TYR A 192 8.19 -12.00 4.11
N MET A 193 9.21 -11.68 3.33
CA MET A 193 9.36 -12.14 1.95
C MET A 193 9.91 -13.57 1.90
N ALA A 194 9.24 -14.48 1.20
CA ALA A 194 9.74 -15.82 1.00
C ALA A 194 11.05 -15.79 0.19
N PRO A 195 12.06 -16.66 0.55
CA PRO A 195 13.37 -16.64 -0.10
C PRO A 195 13.30 -16.74 -1.64
N GLU A 196 12.38 -17.52 -2.16
CA GLU A 196 12.18 -17.69 -3.59
C GLU A 196 11.59 -16.45 -4.29
N GLN A 197 10.98 -15.53 -3.56
CA GLN A 197 10.53 -14.25 -4.11
C GLN A 197 11.70 -13.36 -4.57
N ALA A 198 12.90 -13.60 -4.06
CA ALA A 198 14.11 -12.91 -4.50
C ALA A 198 14.56 -13.34 -5.90
N ASP A 199 14.16 -14.53 -6.37
CA ASP A 199 14.42 -14.97 -7.73
C ASP A 199 13.40 -14.36 -8.70
N MET A 200 13.86 -13.48 -9.57
CA MET A 200 13.03 -12.80 -10.58
C MET A 200 12.33 -13.77 -11.56
N LYS A 201 12.80 -15.01 -11.66
CA LYS A 201 12.22 -16.05 -12.51
C LYS A 201 11.21 -16.94 -11.77
N ALA A 202 11.14 -16.87 -10.44
CA ALA A 202 10.21 -17.69 -9.70
C ALA A 202 8.76 -17.33 -10.06
N VAL A 203 7.90 -18.31 -10.22
CA VAL A 203 6.47 -18.13 -10.47
C VAL A 203 5.76 -17.83 -9.16
N GLN A 204 4.83 -16.91 -9.16
CA GLN A 204 4.01 -16.58 -7.96
C GLN A 204 3.25 -17.82 -7.50
N ASP A 205 3.30 -18.08 -6.19
CA ASP A 205 2.71 -19.26 -5.58
C ASP A 205 2.09 -18.92 -4.23
N VAL A 206 1.03 -19.63 -3.85
CA VAL A 206 0.36 -19.46 -2.54
C VAL A 206 1.31 -19.64 -1.35
N ARG A 207 2.41 -20.39 -1.53
CA ARG A 207 3.42 -20.61 -0.50
C ARG A 207 4.15 -19.33 -0.10
N TRP A 208 4.19 -18.30 -0.95
CA TRP A 208 4.73 -17.00 -0.58
C TRP A 208 3.92 -16.35 0.55
N ASP A 209 2.60 -16.38 0.40
CA ASP A 209 1.70 -15.85 1.44
C ASP A 209 1.75 -16.72 2.71
N VAL A 210 1.89 -18.05 2.56
CA VAL A 210 2.05 -18.97 3.71
C VAL A 210 3.35 -18.69 4.47
N TYR A 211 4.45 -18.44 3.76
CA TYR A 211 5.72 -18.04 4.39
C TYR A 211 5.56 -16.73 5.17
N ALA A 212 5.00 -15.71 4.52
CA ALA A 212 4.75 -14.40 5.13
C ALA A 212 3.83 -14.51 6.35
N LEU A 213 2.82 -15.38 6.28
CA LEU A 213 1.92 -15.67 7.41
C LEU A 213 2.69 -16.29 8.59
N GLY A 214 3.65 -17.18 8.33
CA GLY A 214 4.53 -17.74 9.37
C GLY A 214 5.43 -16.69 10.01
N ALA A 215 6.03 -15.80 9.21
CA ALA A 215 6.81 -14.68 9.70
C ALA A 215 5.97 -13.70 10.53
N LEU A 216 4.71 -13.49 10.12
CA LEU A 216 3.76 -12.67 10.86
C LEU A 216 3.42 -13.26 12.24
N LEU A 217 3.23 -14.59 12.32
CA LEU A 217 3.00 -15.24 13.61
C LEU A 217 4.20 -15.04 14.56
N TYR A 218 5.41 -15.19 14.04
CA TYR A 218 6.63 -14.93 14.83
C TYR A 218 6.68 -13.47 15.32
N PHE A 219 6.22 -12.53 14.52
CA PHE A 219 6.15 -11.11 14.90
C PHE A 219 5.08 -10.84 15.98
N LEU A 220 3.98 -11.60 16.00
CA LEU A 220 2.89 -11.45 16.95
C LEU A 220 3.21 -12.04 18.35
N LEU A 221 4.15 -13.00 18.43
CA LEU A 221 4.56 -13.71 19.64
C LEU A 221 5.80 -13.11 20.30
#